data_45bf75d4a4a259270d97af55544cb2a8
#
_entry.id   45bf75d4a4a259270d97af55544cb2a8
#
_cell.length_a   1.000
_cell.length_b   1.000
_cell.length_c   1.000
_cell.angle_alpha   90.00
_cell.angle_beta   90.00
_cell.angle_gamma   90.00
#
_symmetry.space_group_name_H-M   'P 1'
#
loop_
_entity.id
_entity.type
_entity.pdbx_description
1 polymer ?
#
loop_
_entity_poly.entity_id
_entity_poly.type
_entity_poly.pdbx_seq_one_letter_code
_entity_poly.pdbx_strand_id
1 'polypeptide(L)'
;LLSFVASLAVVDSIGSSGKTIAQIGCATTAIAMMESYRTGTTIYPDAMSKKLSYSSSGNVYWPSNYKAVTNSSGYLTKIYEKLKEGKPVMFGAKKSSGAQHWVVITGYNGGSTLTASGFTINDPGSSKRTNLQHLLNEYPTIYKYFYY
;
A
#
# COMPACT_ATOMS: atom_id res chain seq x y z
N LEU A 1 -12.21 1.71 6.71
CA LEU A 1 -11.32 0.89 5.89
C LEU A 1 -10.65 -0.20 6.71
N LEU A 2 -10.65 -1.42 6.16
CA LEU A 2 -10.02 -2.57 6.80
C LEU A 2 -8.50 -2.44 6.81
N SER A 3 -7.88 -2.78 7.94
CA SER A 3 -6.42 -2.82 8.07
C SER A 3 -5.98 -4.26 8.29
N PHE A 4 -5.02 -4.71 7.48
CA PHE A 4 -4.43 -6.05 7.58
C PHE A 4 -2.93 -5.94 7.82
N VAL A 5 -2.38 -6.92 8.53
CA VAL A 5 -0.93 -7.06 8.68
C VAL A 5 -0.47 -8.31 7.94
N ALA A 6 0.73 -8.24 7.36
CA ALA A 6 1.27 -9.34 6.56
C ALA A 6 1.40 -10.64 7.36
N SER A 7 1.62 -10.56 8.66
CA SER A 7 1.76 -11.72 9.54
C SER A 7 0.50 -12.57 9.67
N LEU A 8 -0.69 -12.08 9.26
CA LEU A 8 -1.93 -12.84 9.34
C LEU A 8 -1.93 -14.11 8.46
N ALA A 9 -1.06 -14.16 7.46
CA ALA A 9 -0.99 -15.27 6.50
C ALA A 9 0.44 -15.80 6.38
N VAL A 10 1.07 -16.09 7.52
CA VAL A 10 2.51 -16.43 7.60
C VAL A 10 2.90 -17.68 6.81
N VAL A 11 1.96 -18.62 6.61
CA VAL A 11 2.25 -19.91 5.96
C VAL A 11 1.94 -19.90 4.47
N ASP A 12 1.26 -18.86 3.96
CA ASP A 12 0.86 -18.82 2.55
C ASP A 12 2.02 -18.34 1.69
N SER A 13 2.25 -19.06 0.58
CA SER A 13 3.29 -18.71 -0.39
C SER A 13 2.81 -17.64 -1.34
N ILE A 14 3.75 -16.82 -1.85
CA ILE A 14 3.50 -15.83 -2.90
C ILE A 14 3.96 -16.43 -4.22
N GLY A 15 3.00 -16.84 -5.05
CA GLY A 15 3.27 -17.41 -6.38
C GLY A 15 4.24 -18.58 -6.29
N SER A 16 5.21 -18.62 -7.19
CA SER A 16 6.27 -19.64 -7.26
C SER A 16 7.57 -19.21 -6.58
N SER A 17 7.55 -18.10 -5.83
CA SER A 17 8.76 -17.52 -5.26
C SER A 17 9.38 -18.33 -4.10
N GLY A 18 8.60 -19.21 -3.46
CA GLY A 18 9.01 -19.89 -2.23
C GLY A 18 8.98 -19.01 -0.98
N LYS A 19 8.53 -17.76 -1.09
CA LYS A 19 8.42 -16.80 0.02
C LYS A 19 6.97 -16.66 0.45
N THR A 20 6.75 -16.39 1.74
CA THR A 20 5.41 -16.23 2.31
C THR A 20 4.97 -14.78 2.31
N ILE A 21 3.66 -14.55 2.55
CA ILE A 21 3.10 -13.21 2.70
C ILE A 21 3.78 -12.47 3.86
N ALA A 22 4.06 -13.16 4.96
CA ALA A 22 4.75 -12.56 6.10
C ALA A 22 6.16 -12.05 5.76
N GLN A 23 6.83 -12.70 4.79
CA GLN A 23 8.19 -12.33 4.41
C GLN A 23 8.26 -11.14 3.44
N ILE A 24 7.37 -11.11 2.43
CA ILE A 24 7.44 -10.12 1.35
C ILE A 24 6.06 -9.59 0.94
N GLY A 25 5.05 -9.80 1.74
CA GLY A 25 3.65 -9.58 1.34
C GLY A 25 3.09 -8.17 1.53
N CYS A 26 3.90 -7.14 1.80
CA CYS A 26 3.35 -5.80 2.06
C CYS A 26 2.55 -5.25 0.87
N ALA A 27 3.01 -5.46 -0.38
CA ALA A 27 2.27 -5.05 -1.56
C ALA A 27 0.96 -5.83 -1.71
N THR A 28 1.01 -7.16 -1.56
CA THR A 28 -0.17 -8.02 -1.59
C THR A 28 -1.20 -7.63 -0.53
N THR A 29 -0.73 -7.38 0.70
CA THR A 29 -1.59 -6.97 1.80
C THR A 29 -2.21 -5.60 1.55
N ALA A 30 -1.44 -4.66 1.01
CA ALA A 30 -1.95 -3.35 0.63
C ALA A 30 -3.01 -3.46 -0.46
N ILE A 31 -2.79 -4.30 -1.49
CA ILE A 31 -3.79 -4.53 -2.54
C ILE A 31 -5.05 -5.18 -1.94
N ALA A 32 -4.92 -6.10 -1.00
CA ALA A 32 -6.08 -6.69 -0.32
C ALA A 32 -6.93 -5.62 0.36
N MET A 33 -6.31 -4.65 1.02
CA MET A 33 -7.02 -3.52 1.62
C MET A 33 -7.70 -2.65 0.56
N MET A 34 -6.98 -2.32 -0.53
CA MET A 34 -7.52 -1.52 -1.63
C MET A 34 -8.74 -2.19 -2.26
N GLU A 35 -8.65 -3.50 -2.56
CA GLU A 35 -9.73 -4.25 -3.19
C GLU A 35 -10.89 -4.50 -2.23
N SER A 36 -10.63 -4.71 -0.95
CA SER A 36 -11.69 -4.80 0.05
C SER A 36 -12.51 -3.52 0.09
N TYR A 37 -11.85 -2.38 0.04
CA TYR A 37 -12.52 -1.09 0.01
C TYR A 37 -13.29 -0.88 -1.30
N ARG A 38 -12.65 -1.16 -2.44
CA ARG A 38 -13.25 -0.96 -3.76
C ARG A 38 -14.51 -1.81 -3.98
N THR A 39 -14.47 -3.06 -3.53
CA THR A 39 -15.58 -4.01 -3.77
C THR A 39 -16.63 -4.02 -2.67
N GLY A 40 -16.34 -3.42 -1.51
CA GLY A 40 -17.20 -3.48 -0.34
C GLY A 40 -17.25 -4.86 0.32
N THR A 41 -16.36 -5.77 -0.08
CA THR A 41 -16.28 -7.14 0.45
C THR A 41 -14.88 -7.38 0.99
N THR A 42 -14.77 -7.94 2.18
CA THR A 42 -13.47 -8.25 2.78
C THR A 42 -12.74 -9.31 1.98
N ILE A 43 -11.53 -8.97 1.51
CA ILE A 43 -10.62 -9.89 0.83
C ILE A 43 -9.34 -9.93 1.66
N TYR A 44 -9.06 -11.08 2.27
CA TYR A 44 -7.87 -11.24 3.10
C TYR A 44 -6.61 -11.43 2.24
N PRO A 45 -5.41 -11.13 2.79
CA PRO A 45 -4.17 -11.20 2.01
C PRO A 45 -3.89 -12.56 1.37
N ASP A 46 -4.22 -13.65 2.05
CA ASP A 46 -4.05 -15.01 1.52
C ASP A 46 -4.94 -15.25 0.29
N ALA A 47 -6.21 -14.85 0.36
CA ALA A 47 -7.11 -14.93 -0.79
C ALA A 47 -6.65 -14.00 -1.93
N MET A 48 -6.17 -12.80 -1.60
CA MET A 48 -5.67 -11.86 -2.60
C MET A 48 -4.44 -12.40 -3.31
N SER A 49 -3.53 -13.06 -2.59
CA SER A 49 -2.32 -13.62 -3.18
C SER A 49 -2.61 -14.67 -4.25
N LYS A 50 -3.74 -15.37 -4.14
CA LYS A 50 -4.17 -16.36 -5.12
C LYS A 50 -4.78 -15.74 -6.37
N LYS A 51 -5.24 -14.50 -6.29
CA LYS A 51 -5.84 -13.78 -7.42
C LYS A 51 -4.81 -12.97 -8.22
N LEU A 52 -3.67 -12.66 -7.62
CA LEU A 52 -2.61 -11.87 -8.23
C LEU A 52 -1.60 -12.77 -8.93
N SER A 53 -0.88 -12.18 -9.90
CA SER A 53 0.24 -12.84 -10.58
C SER A 53 1.56 -12.29 -10.06
N TYR A 54 2.58 -13.15 -10.00
CA TYR A 54 3.89 -12.78 -9.46
C TYR A 54 5.01 -13.27 -10.36
N SER A 55 6.14 -12.55 -10.32
CA SER A 55 7.39 -13.05 -10.90
C SER A 55 7.96 -14.17 -10.03
N SER A 56 8.97 -14.88 -10.54
CA SER A 56 9.65 -15.94 -9.80
C SER A 56 10.33 -15.45 -8.52
N SER A 57 10.65 -14.16 -8.44
CA SER A 57 11.24 -13.54 -7.24
C SER A 57 10.19 -13.01 -6.26
N GLY A 58 8.90 -13.14 -6.57
CA GLY A 58 7.82 -12.72 -5.69
C GLY A 58 7.35 -11.29 -5.88
N ASN A 59 7.79 -10.61 -6.94
CA ASN A 59 7.29 -9.28 -7.28
C ASN A 59 5.90 -9.39 -7.91
N VAL A 60 4.95 -8.58 -7.41
CA VAL A 60 3.58 -8.62 -7.90
C VAL A 60 3.48 -7.91 -9.27
N TYR A 61 2.63 -8.47 -10.15
CA TYR A 61 2.17 -7.76 -11.33
C TYR A 61 0.92 -6.98 -10.95
N TRP A 62 0.96 -5.66 -11.15
CA TRP A 62 -0.11 -4.75 -10.70
C TRP A 62 -1.42 -5.04 -11.43
N PRO A 63 -2.58 -4.94 -10.74
CA PRO A 63 -3.88 -5.09 -11.39
C PRO A 63 -4.06 -4.05 -12.51
N SER A 64 -4.66 -4.47 -13.63
CA SER A 64 -4.81 -3.62 -14.81
C SER A 64 -5.70 -2.40 -14.62
N ASN A 65 -6.61 -2.45 -13.64
CA ASN A 65 -7.49 -1.32 -13.31
C ASN A 65 -6.83 -0.27 -12.41
N TYR A 66 -5.61 -0.53 -11.94
CA TYR A 66 -4.87 0.42 -11.12
C TYR A 66 -4.03 1.34 -12.00
N LYS A 67 -4.09 2.63 -11.72
CA LYS A 67 -3.29 3.65 -12.42
C LYS A 67 -2.09 4.02 -11.57
N ALA A 68 -0.90 3.92 -12.15
CA ALA A 68 0.36 4.25 -11.49
C ALA A 68 0.71 5.72 -11.72
N VAL A 69 1.16 6.38 -10.65
CA VAL A 69 1.75 7.72 -10.74
C VAL A 69 3.18 7.63 -10.24
N THR A 70 4.12 7.88 -11.12
CA THR A 70 5.56 7.84 -10.82
C THR A 70 6.15 9.23 -10.56
N ASN A 71 5.48 10.28 -11.01
CA ASN A 71 5.89 11.66 -10.77
C ASN A 71 5.39 12.11 -9.40
N SER A 72 6.29 12.40 -8.48
CA SER A 72 5.96 12.83 -7.12
C SER A 72 5.62 14.32 -7.00
N SER A 73 5.72 15.10 -8.08
CA SER A 73 5.37 16.53 -8.06
C SER A 73 3.91 16.73 -7.70
N GLY A 74 3.64 17.49 -6.65
CA GLY A 74 2.27 17.76 -6.18
C GLY A 74 1.55 16.52 -5.64
N TYR A 75 2.27 15.53 -5.16
CA TYR A 75 1.67 14.27 -4.75
C TYR A 75 0.66 14.40 -3.61
N LEU A 76 0.90 15.29 -2.67
CA LEU A 76 -0.04 15.50 -1.55
C LEU A 76 -1.41 15.98 -2.04
N THR A 77 -1.43 16.93 -2.99
CA THR A 77 -2.67 17.44 -3.58
C THR A 77 -3.39 16.35 -4.37
N LYS A 78 -2.67 15.59 -5.19
CA LYS A 78 -3.26 14.52 -6.01
C LYS A 78 -3.88 13.44 -5.14
N ILE A 79 -3.19 13.04 -4.08
CA ILE A 79 -3.68 12.03 -3.14
C ILE A 79 -4.92 12.56 -2.41
N TYR A 80 -4.88 13.81 -1.95
CA TYR A 80 -6.00 14.44 -1.27
C TYR A 80 -7.27 14.45 -2.16
N GLU A 81 -7.11 14.75 -3.44
CA GLU A 81 -8.22 14.72 -4.39
C GLU A 81 -8.85 13.33 -4.51
N LYS A 82 -8.03 12.27 -4.52
CA LYS A 82 -8.55 10.90 -4.56
C LYS A 82 -9.30 10.55 -3.28
N LEU A 83 -8.79 10.96 -2.14
CA LEU A 83 -9.49 10.75 -0.87
C LEU A 83 -10.84 11.46 -0.83
N LYS A 84 -10.94 12.66 -1.41
CA LYS A 84 -12.21 13.37 -1.51
C LYS A 84 -13.22 12.65 -2.40
N GLU A 85 -12.74 11.88 -3.38
CA GLU A 85 -13.60 11.03 -4.22
C GLU A 85 -14.04 9.75 -3.48
N GLY A 86 -13.61 9.55 -2.24
CA GLY A 86 -13.88 8.35 -1.47
C GLY A 86 -13.01 7.17 -1.82
N LYS A 87 -11.85 7.39 -2.43
CA LYS A 87 -10.94 6.32 -2.88
C LYS A 87 -9.66 6.31 -2.06
N PRO A 88 -9.19 5.12 -1.61
CA PRO A 88 -7.89 5.01 -0.97
C PRO A 88 -6.78 5.06 -2.02
N VAL A 89 -5.55 5.29 -1.56
CA VAL A 89 -4.37 5.35 -2.41
C VAL A 89 -3.31 4.40 -1.86
N MET A 90 -2.80 3.51 -2.72
CA MET A 90 -1.70 2.62 -2.37
C MET A 90 -0.37 3.35 -2.65
N PHE A 91 0.44 3.54 -1.63
CA PHE A 91 1.64 4.37 -1.71
C PHE A 91 2.89 3.55 -1.44
N GLY A 92 3.88 3.67 -2.31
CA GLY A 92 5.17 3.00 -2.19
C GLY A 92 6.31 3.97 -1.94
N ALA A 93 7.19 3.59 -1.03
CA ALA A 93 8.39 4.34 -0.69
C ALA A 93 9.61 3.43 -0.61
N LYS A 94 10.80 4.01 -0.69
CA LYS A 94 12.06 3.26 -0.70
C LYS A 94 13.05 3.83 0.31
N LYS A 95 13.90 2.96 0.84
CA LYS A 95 15.13 3.33 1.54
C LYS A 95 16.25 3.57 0.55
N SER A 96 17.34 4.19 0.99
CA SER A 96 18.55 4.37 0.19
C SER A 96 19.13 3.03 -0.29
N SER A 97 18.89 1.95 0.46
CA SER A 97 19.30 0.59 0.07
C SER A 97 18.46 0.02 -1.08
N GLY A 98 17.38 0.67 -1.48
CA GLY A 98 16.45 0.18 -2.50
C GLY A 98 15.30 -0.64 -1.94
N ALA A 99 15.28 -0.94 -0.63
CA ALA A 99 14.18 -1.67 -0.01
C ALA A 99 12.88 -0.86 -0.14
N GLN A 100 11.81 -1.53 -0.58
CA GLN A 100 10.50 -0.92 -0.81
C GLN A 100 9.54 -1.27 0.32
N HIS A 101 8.60 -0.37 0.59
CA HIS A 101 7.48 -0.64 1.47
C HIS A 101 6.21 -0.01 0.91
N TRP A 102 5.08 -0.67 1.12
CA TRP A 102 3.78 -0.26 0.60
C TRP A 102 2.78 -0.12 1.72
N VAL A 103 2.03 0.99 1.69
CA VAL A 103 0.95 1.28 2.63
C VAL A 103 -0.30 1.71 1.87
N VAL A 104 -1.42 1.80 2.56
CA VAL A 104 -2.65 2.37 2.00
C VAL A 104 -2.98 3.66 2.73
N ILE A 105 -3.10 4.74 1.98
CA ILE A 105 -3.52 6.04 2.51
C ILE A 105 -5.04 6.05 2.52
N THR A 106 -5.64 6.31 3.67
CA THR A 106 -7.07 6.13 3.90
C THR A 106 -7.82 7.42 4.18
N GLY A 107 -7.14 8.48 4.59
CA GLY A 107 -7.79 9.74 4.93
C GLY A 107 -6.82 10.86 5.20
N TYR A 108 -7.36 12.04 5.39
CA TYR A 108 -6.60 13.23 5.76
C TYR A 108 -7.23 13.85 6.99
N ASN A 109 -6.43 14.09 8.01
CA ASN A 109 -6.84 14.71 9.27
C ASN A 109 -5.80 15.77 9.68
N GLY A 110 -5.53 16.70 8.77
CA GLY A 110 -4.57 17.77 8.99
C GLY A 110 -5.22 19.14 8.86
N GLY A 111 -4.39 20.15 8.78
CA GLY A 111 -4.84 21.55 8.60
C GLY A 111 -5.14 21.89 7.15
N SER A 112 -5.34 23.18 6.89
CA SER A 112 -5.62 23.71 5.56
C SER A 112 -4.42 23.59 4.61
N THR A 113 -3.21 23.59 5.16
CA THR A 113 -2.00 23.30 4.38
C THR A 113 -1.72 21.80 4.43
N LEU A 114 -1.65 21.16 3.26
CA LEU A 114 -1.41 19.71 3.18
C LEU A 114 0.01 19.36 3.64
N THR A 115 0.11 18.40 4.55
CA THR A 115 1.37 17.87 5.04
C THR A 115 1.28 16.35 5.08
N ALA A 116 2.43 15.67 4.95
CA ALA A 116 2.47 14.22 5.01
C ALA A 116 1.95 13.68 6.35
N SER A 117 2.19 14.39 7.46
CA SER A 117 1.73 13.97 8.78
C SER A 117 0.21 13.98 8.93
N GLY A 118 -0.50 14.70 8.09
CA GLY A 118 -1.97 14.74 8.10
C GLY A 118 -2.63 13.56 7.39
N PHE A 119 -1.91 12.82 6.58
CA PHE A 119 -2.46 11.67 5.86
C PHE A 119 -2.39 10.41 6.71
N THR A 120 -3.55 9.82 6.98
CA THR A 120 -3.66 8.58 7.75
C THR A 120 -3.36 7.38 6.85
N ILE A 121 -2.58 6.44 7.36
CA ILE A 121 -2.24 5.23 6.61
C ILE A 121 -2.61 3.96 7.38
N ASN A 122 -2.84 2.89 6.62
CA ASN A 122 -2.83 1.52 7.12
C ASN A 122 -1.58 0.85 6.59
N ASP A 123 -0.71 0.42 7.51
CA ASP A 123 0.60 -0.12 7.20
C ASP A 123 0.63 -1.63 7.48
N PRO A 124 0.84 -2.48 6.44
CA PRO A 124 0.88 -3.93 6.65
C PRO A 124 2.07 -4.40 7.49
N GLY A 125 3.11 -3.57 7.63
CA GLY A 125 4.33 -3.94 8.33
C GLY A 125 4.43 -3.44 9.76
N SER A 126 3.59 -2.49 10.16
CA SER A 126 3.70 -1.90 11.50
C SER A 126 2.44 -1.15 11.91
N SER A 127 1.95 -1.45 13.11
CA SER A 127 0.87 -0.67 13.73
C SER A 127 1.35 0.67 14.30
N LYS A 128 2.66 0.89 14.34
CA LYS A 128 3.25 2.13 14.88
C LYS A 128 3.36 3.23 13.84
N ARG A 129 3.41 2.88 12.55
CA ARG A 129 3.35 3.87 11.48
C ARG A 129 1.89 4.13 11.16
N THR A 130 1.38 5.30 11.55
CA THR A 130 -0.04 5.64 11.45
C THR A 130 -0.33 6.80 10.50
N ASN A 131 0.71 7.53 10.08
CA ASN A 131 0.58 8.58 9.08
C ASN A 131 1.72 8.51 8.07
N LEU A 132 1.55 9.23 6.95
CA LEU A 132 2.50 9.19 5.83
C LEU A 132 3.90 9.69 6.23
N GLN A 133 3.99 10.65 7.14
CA GLN A 133 5.28 11.15 7.61
C GLN A 133 6.08 10.07 8.34
N HIS A 134 5.40 9.21 9.11
CA HIS A 134 6.05 8.07 9.77
C HIS A 134 6.69 7.14 8.74
N LEU A 135 6.01 6.88 7.63
CA LEU A 135 6.57 6.09 6.54
C LEU A 135 7.79 6.78 5.93
N LEU A 136 7.68 8.07 5.60
CA LEU A 136 8.74 8.81 4.94
C LEU A 136 9.98 9.05 5.82
N ASN A 137 9.83 8.97 7.15
CA ASN A 137 10.97 9.03 8.06
C ASN A 137 11.87 7.80 7.92
N GLU A 138 11.29 6.62 7.63
CA GLU A 138 12.03 5.37 7.45
C GLU A 138 12.34 5.09 5.99
N TYR A 139 11.47 5.49 5.08
CA TYR A 139 11.57 5.27 3.63
C TYR A 139 11.47 6.64 2.94
N PRO A 140 12.57 7.41 2.87
CA PRO A 140 12.50 8.83 2.50
C PRO A 140 12.30 9.09 1.01
N THR A 141 12.47 8.08 0.14
CA THR A 141 12.29 8.26 -1.30
C THR A 141 10.91 7.79 -1.73
N ILE A 142 10.13 8.69 -2.33
CA ILE A 142 8.84 8.34 -2.91
C ILE A 142 9.09 7.52 -4.17
N TYR A 143 8.50 6.32 -4.25
CA TYR A 143 8.65 5.45 -5.40
C TYR A 143 7.55 5.68 -6.42
N LYS A 144 6.33 5.29 -6.09
CA LYS A 144 5.13 5.54 -6.90
C LYS A 144 3.89 5.28 -6.05
N TYR A 145 2.74 5.71 -6.55
CA TYR A 145 1.48 5.38 -5.89
C TYR A 145 0.43 5.00 -6.93
N PHE A 146 -0.57 4.24 -6.47
CA PHE A 146 -1.62 3.70 -7.31
C PHE A 146 -2.99 4.13 -6.80
N TYR A 147 -3.90 4.34 -7.75
CA TYR A 147 -5.33 4.52 -7.49
C TYR A 147 -6.14 3.79 -8.56
N TYR A 148 -7.44 3.69 -8.34
CA TYR A 148 -8.35 3.08 -9.33
C TYR A 148 -9.50 3.97 -9.74
#